data_84e386eec14c3d2d0771c862a38d9387
#
_entry.id   84e386eec14c3d2d0771c862a38d9387
#
_cell.length_a   1.000
_cell.length_b   1.000
_cell.length_c   1.000
_cell.angle_alpha   90.00
_cell.angle_beta   90.00
_cell.angle_gamma   90.00
#
_symmetry.space_group_name_H-M   'P 1'
#
loop_
_entity.id
_entity.type
_entity.pdbx_description
1 polymer ?
#
loop_
_entity_poly.entity_id
_entity_poly.type
_entity_poly.pdbx_seq_one_letter_code
_entity_poly.pdbx_strand_id
1 'polypeptide(L)'
;MKGVLFDLDGVIADTSVYHFQAWRKLINIHFNLELPDELEKQTKGVSRTDSLKAILKFLNISVSQEKFNEMTTEKNNIFRNLLASLTPANILPGISELISALKKNNVKLSLASASLNGPFILEKLQLTDAFDAIADPSIVAAGKPAPDIFIAAAEAINLKPQDCVGIEDSIAGITAINKSGALSVGVGSITDLKDAKLLFPKTAALNYDQIETAWEKFNLN
;
A
#
# COMPACT_ATOMS: atom_id res chain seq x y z
N MET A 1 -9.46 -18.37 -5.93
CA MET A 1 -9.11 -17.01 -6.42
C MET A 1 -8.15 -17.09 -7.59
N LYS A 2 -8.18 -16.08 -8.50
CA LYS A 2 -7.30 -16.07 -9.68
C LYS A 2 -6.14 -15.09 -9.56
N GLY A 3 -6.28 -14.05 -8.73
CA GLY A 3 -5.26 -13.04 -8.52
C GLY A 3 -5.24 -12.50 -7.10
N VAL A 4 -4.06 -12.00 -6.68
CA VAL A 4 -3.87 -11.27 -5.42
C VAL A 4 -3.24 -9.91 -5.72
N LEU A 5 -3.88 -8.87 -5.22
CA LEU A 5 -3.51 -7.48 -5.38
C LEU A 5 -2.88 -7.01 -4.05
N PHE A 6 -1.57 -6.84 -4.04
CA PHE A 6 -0.84 -6.50 -2.83
C PHE A 6 -0.70 -4.99 -2.68
N ASP A 7 -1.03 -4.43 -1.52
CA ASP A 7 -0.37 -3.20 -1.11
C ASP A 7 1.09 -3.47 -0.78
N LEU A 8 1.87 -2.41 -0.62
CA LEU A 8 3.31 -2.48 -0.40
C LEU A 8 3.68 -2.17 1.05
N ASP A 9 3.34 -0.94 1.47
CA ASP A 9 3.79 -0.35 2.72
C ASP A 9 3.03 -0.95 3.92
N GLY A 10 3.70 -1.73 4.76
CA GLY A 10 3.06 -2.43 5.89
C GLY A 10 2.43 -3.78 5.53
N VAL A 11 2.48 -4.18 4.24
CA VAL A 11 2.08 -5.50 3.76
C VAL A 11 3.28 -6.30 3.30
N ILE A 12 4.01 -5.82 2.27
CA ILE A 12 5.20 -6.53 1.76
C ILE A 12 6.43 -6.20 2.60
N ALA A 13 6.61 -4.92 2.95
CA ALA A 13 7.69 -4.44 3.78
C ALA A 13 7.22 -3.30 4.68
N ASP A 14 7.86 -3.11 5.84
CA ASP A 14 7.56 -2.00 6.74
C ASP A 14 8.24 -0.71 6.28
N THR A 15 7.80 -0.22 5.12
CA THR A 15 8.27 1.03 4.52
C THR A 15 7.43 2.24 4.91
N SER A 16 6.28 2.04 5.54
CA SER A 16 5.40 3.10 6.05
C SER A 16 6.13 4.02 7.03
N VAL A 17 6.96 3.47 7.91
CA VAL A 17 7.77 4.24 8.88
C VAL A 17 8.69 5.24 8.19
N TYR A 18 9.30 4.90 7.04
CA TYR A 18 10.16 5.80 6.28
C TYR A 18 9.37 6.92 5.59
N HIS A 19 8.12 6.67 5.23
CA HIS A 19 7.24 7.71 4.69
C HIS A 19 7.02 8.82 5.71
N PHE A 20 6.69 8.45 6.97
CA PHE A 20 6.44 9.43 8.02
C PHE A 20 7.71 10.12 8.49
N GLN A 21 8.83 9.39 8.59
CA GLN A 21 10.15 9.99 8.85
C GLN A 21 10.54 11.04 7.79
N ALA A 22 10.28 10.74 6.50
CA ALA A 22 10.55 11.69 5.43
C ALA A 22 9.67 12.95 5.53
N TRP A 23 8.39 12.81 5.93
CA TRP A 23 7.52 13.94 6.19
C TRP A 23 7.99 14.79 7.37
N ARG A 24 8.34 14.16 8.50
CA ARG A 24 8.91 14.85 9.66
C ARG A 24 10.13 15.66 9.28
N LYS A 25 11.07 15.04 8.58
CA LYS A 25 12.30 15.70 8.14
C LYS A 25 12.00 16.88 7.20
N LEU A 26 11.10 16.70 6.23
CA LEU A 26 10.70 17.77 5.33
C LEU A 26 10.09 18.96 6.06
N ILE A 27 9.12 18.70 6.94
CA ILE A 27 8.42 19.78 7.68
C ILE A 27 9.36 20.51 8.65
N ASN A 28 10.27 19.78 9.28
CA ASN A 28 11.28 20.39 10.12
C ASN A 28 12.22 21.31 9.31
N ILE A 29 12.67 20.88 8.12
CA ILE A 29 13.53 21.69 7.23
C ILE A 29 12.85 22.99 6.81
N HIS A 30 11.57 22.92 6.41
CA HIS A 30 10.89 24.08 5.82
C HIS A 30 10.26 25.01 6.85
N PHE A 31 9.83 24.49 7.99
CA PHE A 31 9.00 25.25 8.94
C PHE A 31 9.52 25.19 10.37
N ASN A 32 10.56 24.41 10.65
CA ASN A 32 11.08 24.16 12.00
C ASN A 32 9.98 23.68 12.97
N LEU A 33 9.09 22.80 12.45
CA LEU A 33 7.98 22.18 13.18
C LEU A 33 8.15 20.67 13.27
N GLU A 34 7.56 20.07 14.31
CA GLU A 34 7.47 18.64 14.46
C GLU A 34 6.06 18.15 14.10
N LEU A 35 5.96 16.99 13.43
CA LEU A 35 4.69 16.35 13.15
C LEU A 35 4.34 15.38 14.28
N PRO A 36 3.14 15.50 14.87
CA PRO A 36 2.66 14.57 15.88
C PRO A 36 2.35 13.20 15.28
N ASP A 37 2.47 12.14 16.10
CA ASP A 37 2.28 10.74 15.67
C ASP A 37 0.87 10.45 15.14
N GLU A 38 -0.14 11.19 15.60
CA GLU A 38 -1.54 11.03 15.15
C GLU A 38 -1.72 11.26 13.64
N LEU A 39 -0.86 12.07 13.01
CA LEU A 39 -0.89 12.32 11.57
C LEU A 39 -0.41 11.13 10.74
N GLU A 40 0.38 10.23 11.32
CA GLU A 40 0.84 9.04 10.61
C GLU A 40 -0.33 8.19 10.10
N LYS A 41 -1.32 7.95 10.96
CA LYS A 41 -2.52 7.18 10.59
C LYS A 41 -3.33 7.85 9.49
N GLN A 42 -3.35 9.18 9.41
CA GLN A 42 -4.10 9.93 8.40
C GLN A 42 -3.40 9.95 7.03
N THR A 43 -2.09 9.75 7.00
CA THR A 43 -1.28 9.77 5.78
C THR A 43 -0.93 8.36 5.27
N LYS A 44 -1.26 7.32 6.04
CA LYS A 44 -0.98 5.92 5.69
C LYS A 44 -1.85 5.45 4.52
N GLY A 45 -1.24 4.83 3.52
CA GLY A 45 -1.93 4.33 2.33
C GLY A 45 -2.42 5.41 1.36
N VAL A 46 -2.08 6.68 1.60
CA VAL A 46 -2.53 7.84 0.82
C VAL A 46 -1.41 8.33 -0.11
N SER A 47 -1.80 8.93 -1.24
CA SER A 47 -0.83 9.48 -2.21
C SER A 47 0.07 10.55 -1.57
N ARG A 48 1.28 10.75 -2.13
CA ARG A 48 2.23 11.78 -1.67
C ARG A 48 1.61 13.17 -1.68
N THR A 49 0.90 13.50 -2.74
CA THR A 49 0.24 14.81 -2.89
C THR A 49 -0.85 15.02 -1.86
N ASP A 50 -1.68 14.01 -1.61
CA ASP A 50 -2.77 14.13 -0.65
C ASP A 50 -2.26 14.10 0.79
N SER A 51 -1.19 13.34 1.07
CA SER A 51 -0.50 13.39 2.37
C SER A 51 0.04 14.79 2.66
N LEU A 52 0.72 15.45 1.70
CA LEU A 52 1.21 16.82 1.91
C LEU A 52 0.06 17.80 2.12
N LYS A 53 -1.03 17.69 1.34
CA LYS A 53 -2.23 18.54 1.57
C LYS A 53 -2.78 18.37 2.99
N ALA A 54 -2.90 17.13 3.46
CA ALA A 54 -3.41 16.83 4.80
C ALA A 54 -2.49 17.41 5.89
N ILE A 55 -1.17 17.26 5.75
CA ILE A 55 -0.18 17.80 6.67
C ILE A 55 -0.24 19.32 6.72
N LEU A 56 -0.20 20.01 5.56
CA LEU A 56 -0.26 21.47 5.49
C LEU A 56 -1.56 22.02 6.06
N LYS A 57 -2.69 21.34 5.78
CA LYS A 57 -3.99 21.68 6.36
C LYS A 57 -3.99 21.56 7.89
N PHE A 58 -3.42 20.49 8.44
CA PHE A 58 -3.31 20.28 9.88
C PHE A 58 -2.47 21.36 10.54
N LEU A 59 -1.36 21.74 9.91
CA LEU A 59 -0.46 22.80 10.41
C LEU A 59 -1.00 24.21 10.18
N ASN A 60 -2.14 24.35 9.48
CA ASN A 60 -2.70 25.64 9.04
C ASN A 60 -1.69 26.47 8.21
N ILE A 61 -0.93 25.80 7.35
CA ILE A 61 0.08 26.41 6.48
C ILE A 61 -0.42 26.40 5.04
N SER A 62 -0.26 27.54 4.36
CA SER A 62 -0.51 27.67 2.93
C SER A 62 0.81 27.94 2.21
N VAL A 63 1.01 27.26 1.08
CA VAL A 63 2.19 27.41 0.22
C VAL A 63 1.75 27.63 -1.23
N SER A 64 2.62 28.24 -2.05
CA SER A 64 2.38 28.32 -3.50
C SER A 64 2.40 26.94 -4.14
N GLN A 65 1.79 26.81 -5.34
CA GLN A 65 1.84 25.55 -6.10
C GLN A 65 3.27 25.13 -6.45
N GLU A 66 4.13 26.09 -6.75
CA GLU A 66 5.55 25.86 -7.00
C GLU A 66 6.23 25.23 -5.77
N LYS A 67 6.05 25.85 -4.61
CA LYS A 67 6.58 25.35 -3.34
C LYS A 67 6.04 23.97 -2.97
N PHE A 68 4.76 23.73 -3.20
CA PHE A 68 4.14 22.42 -3.02
C PHE A 68 4.83 21.34 -3.86
N ASN A 69 5.10 21.63 -5.14
CA ASN A 69 5.77 20.71 -6.06
C ASN A 69 7.24 20.45 -5.65
N GLU A 70 7.96 21.49 -5.21
CA GLU A 70 9.30 21.35 -4.64
C GLU A 70 9.29 20.42 -3.43
N MET A 71 8.40 20.67 -2.47
CA MET A 71 8.29 19.88 -1.24
C MET A 71 7.95 18.42 -1.51
N THR A 72 7.06 18.12 -2.48
CA THR A 72 6.75 16.73 -2.87
C THR A 72 7.95 16.03 -3.48
N THR A 73 8.76 16.75 -4.28
CA THR A 73 9.98 16.21 -4.88
C THR A 73 11.05 15.98 -3.82
N GLU A 74 11.28 16.95 -2.94
CA GLU A 74 12.25 16.83 -1.86
C GLU A 74 11.90 15.70 -0.89
N LYS A 75 10.62 15.59 -0.49
CA LYS A 75 10.16 14.45 0.32
C LYS A 75 10.48 13.12 -0.34
N ASN A 76 10.29 13.02 -1.64
CA ASN A 76 10.61 11.78 -2.36
C ASN A 76 12.10 11.44 -2.32
N ASN A 77 12.96 12.44 -2.46
CA ASN A 77 14.41 12.27 -2.38
C ASN A 77 14.83 11.82 -0.96
N ILE A 78 14.28 12.44 0.07
CA ILE A 78 14.50 12.04 1.47
C ILE A 78 14.05 10.58 1.67
N PHE A 79 12.87 10.23 1.19
CA PHE A 79 12.33 8.87 1.31
C PHE A 79 13.21 7.84 0.59
N ARG A 80 13.61 8.11 -0.66
CA ARG A 80 14.50 7.19 -1.40
C ARG A 80 15.86 6.99 -0.72
N ASN A 81 16.40 8.03 -0.10
CA ASN A 81 17.63 7.91 0.68
C ASN A 81 17.45 7.01 1.91
N LEU A 82 16.30 7.09 2.59
CA LEU A 82 15.96 6.19 3.70
C LEU A 82 15.82 4.73 3.25
N LEU A 83 15.29 4.51 2.04
CA LEU A 83 15.15 3.18 1.44
C LEU A 83 16.46 2.58 0.88
N ALA A 84 17.56 3.33 0.85
CA ALA A 84 18.80 2.87 0.25
C ALA A 84 19.36 1.59 0.92
N SER A 85 19.06 1.39 2.21
CA SER A 85 19.48 0.23 3.02
C SER A 85 18.52 -0.97 2.93
N LEU A 86 17.43 -0.90 2.17
CA LEU A 86 16.51 -2.03 2.03
C LEU A 86 17.19 -3.24 1.38
N THR A 87 16.90 -4.41 1.92
CA THR A 87 17.34 -5.71 1.46
C THR A 87 16.20 -6.72 1.57
N PRO A 88 16.31 -7.94 1.04
CA PRO A 88 15.30 -8.99 1.24
C PRO A 88 14.98 -9.31 2.71
N ALA A 89 15.89 -9.03 3.64
CA ALA A 89 15.64 -9.20 5.08
C ALA A 89 14.55 -8.23 5.62
N ASN A 90 14.17 -7.22 4.85
CA ASN A 90 13.10 -6.28 5.21
C ASN A 90 11.71 -6.71 4.72
N ILE A 91 11.60 -7.85 4.01
CA ILE A 91 10.31 -8.45 3.69
C ILE A 91 9.64 -8.86 5.01
N LEU A 92 8.38 -8.47 5.16
CA LEU A 92 7.63 -8.79 6.38
C LEU A 92 7.43 -10.31 6.53
N PRO A 93 7.50 -10.84 7.76
CA PRO A 93 7.35 -12.27 8.02
C PRO A 93 6.05 -12.84 7.43
N GLY A 94 6.12 -14.02 6.79
CA GLY A 94 4.98 -14.70 6.17
C GLY A 94 4.71 -14.31 4.71
N ILE A 95 5.27 -13.20 4.21
CA ILE A 95 5.02 -12.72 2.85
C ILE A 95 5.70 -13.60 1.80
N SER A 96 6.95 -13.99 2.03
CA SER A 96 7.67 -14.88 1.10
C SER A 96 6.99 -16.25 0.99
N GLU A 97 6.51 -16.78 2.10
CA GLU A 97 5.77 -18.04 2.17
C GLU A 97 4.42 -17.93 1.45
N LEU A 98 3.69 -16.82 1.67
CA LEU A 98 2.42 -16.59 0.99
C LEU A 98 2.63 -16.45 -0.53
N ILE A 99 3.60 -15.65 -0.99
CA ILE A 99 3.93 -15.50 -2.41
C ILE A 99 4.26 -16.87 -3.02
N SER A 100 5.05 -17.68 -2.34
CA SER A 100 5.41 -19.04 -2.81
C SER A 100 4.18 -19.95 -2.94
N ALA A 101 3.27 -19.91 -1.95
CA ALA A 101 2.03 -20.66 -1.98
C ALA A 101 1.11 -20.22 -3.12
N LEU A 102 0.96 -18.91 -3.33
CA LEU A 102 0.16 -18.34 -4.42
C LEU A 102 0.70 -18.76 -5.79
N LYS A 103 2.02 -18.63 -6.01
CA LYS A 103 2.67 -19.05 -7.28
C LYS A 103 2.51 -20.56 -7.54
N LYS A 104 2.65 -21.39 -6.51
CA LYS A 104 2.43 -22.84 -6.61
C LYS A 104 1.00 -23.19 -7.06
N ASN A 105 0.02 -22.36 -6.72
CA ASN A 105 -1.37 -22.53 -7.10
C ASN A 105 -1.76 -21.73 -8.37
N ASN A 106 -0.78 -21.24 -9.15
CA ASN A 106 -0.98 -20.46 -10.38
C ASN A 106 -1.83 -19.20 -10.19
N VAL A 107 -1.79 -18.59 -9.00
CA VAL A 107 -2.45 -17.32 -8.70
C VAL A 107 -1.55 -16.16 -9.17
N LYS A 108 -2.09 -15.26 -9.96
CA LYS A 108 -1.38 -14.07 -10.45
C LYS A 108 -1.21 -13.03 -9.37
N LEU A 109 -0.07 -12.33 -9.37
CA LEU A 109 0.26 -11.32 -8.38
C LEU A 109 0.41 -9.94 -9.01
N SER A 110 -0.25 -8.93 -8.47
CA SER A 110 -0.09 -7.55 -8.90
C SER A 110 0.13 -6.63 -7.71
N LEU A 111 0.99 -5.62 -7.88
CA LEU A 111 1.20 -4.58 -6.89
C LEU A 111 0.18 -3.47 -7.08
N ALA A 112 -0.52 -3.09 -5.99
CA ALA A 112 -1.54 -2.04 -5.92
C ALA A 112 -1.15 -0.95 -4.90
N SER A 113 0.04 -0.38 -5.06
CA SER A 113 0.57 0.65 -4.15
C SER A 113 0.24 2.06 -4.63
N ALA A 114 -0.03 2.96 -3.68
CA ALA A 114 -0.13 4.40 -3.95
C ALA A 114 1.25 5.07 -4.18
N SER A 115 2.33 4.33 -4.00
CA SER A 115 3.71 4.83 -4.11
C SER A 115 4.29 4.61 -5.51
N LEU A 116 4.74 5.68 -6.15
CA LEU A 116 5.55 5.60 -7.38
C LEU A 116 6.91 4.89 -7.18
N ASN A 117 7.30 4.61 -5.95
CA ASN A 117 8.53 3.90 -5.64
C ASN A 117 8.33 2.37 -5.55
N GLY A 118 7.14 1.86 -5.85
CA GLY A 118 6.84 0.42 -5.85
C GLY A 118 7.88 -0.43 -6.60
N PRO A 119 8.18 -0.14 -7.87
CA PRO A 119 9.20 -0.88 -8.63
C PRO A 119 10.58 -0.87 -7.96
N PHE A 120 11.01 0.29 -7.47
CA PHE A 120 12.30 0.44 -6.78
C PHE A 120 12.36 -0.38 -5.47
N ILE A 121 11.27 -0.42 -4.71
CA ILE A 121 11.20 -1.20 -3.46
C ILE A 121 11.21 -2.69 -3.78
N LEU A 122 10.41 -3.16 -4.75
CA LEU A 122 10.42 -4.57 -5.16
C LEU A 122 11.80 -5.01 -5.67
N GLU A 123 12.51 -4.16 -6.40
CA GLU A 123 13.89 -4.43 -6.85
C GLU A 123 14.82 -4.61 -5.64
N LYS A 124 14.79 -3.71 -4.66
CA LYS A 124 15.58 -3.80 -3.43
C LYS A 124 15.29 -5.06 -2.61
N LEU A 125 14.04 -5.48 -2.60
CA LEU A 125 13.57 -6.68 -1.92
C LEU A 125 13.81 -7.97 -2.75
N GLN A 126 14.30 -7.87 -3.99
CA GLN A 126 14.45 -8.98 -4.95
C GLN A 126 13.13 -9.72 -5.21
N LEU A 127 12.03 -8.97 -5.27
CA LEU A 127 10.68 -9.49 -5.50
C LEU A 127 10.11 -9.13 -6.89
N THR A 128 10.86 -8.42 -7.75
CA THR A 128 10.37 -7.96 -9.06
C THR A 128 9.78 -9.12 -9.87
N ASP A 129 10.51 -10.24 -9.98
CA ASP A 129 10.10 -11.41 -10.76
C ASP A 129 8.99 -12.25 -10.09
N ALA A 130 8.62 -11.90 -8.87
CA ALA A 130 7.51 -12.55 -8.18
C ALA A 130 6.15 -12.00 -8.63
N PHE A 131 6.11 -10.75 -9.10
CA PHE A 131 4.88 -10.07 -9.51
C PHE A 131 4.69 -10.13 -11.02
N ASP A 132 3.47 -10.45 -11.46
CA ASP A 132 3.08 -10.47 -12.88
C ASP A 132 2.87 -9.05 -13.41
N ALA A 133 2.49 -8.09 -12.54
CA ALA A 133 2.33 -6.69 -12.89
C ALA A 133 2.48 -5.74 -11.69
N ILE A 134 2.71 -4.47 -12.00
CA ILE A 134 2.72 -3.36 -11.03
C ILE A 134 1.79 -2.29 -11.59
N ALA A 135 0.73 -1.95 -10.86
CA ALA A 135 -0.14 -0.85 -11.25
C ALA A 135 0.58 0.49 -11.09
N ASP A 136 0.43 1.37 -12.07
CA ASP A 136 1.02 2.71 -12.04
C ASP A 136 0.05 3.69 -11.35
N PRO A 137 0.37 4.20 -10.16
CA PRO A 137 -0.49 5.14 -9.45
C PRO A 137 -0.55 6.53 -10.11
N SER A 138 0.27 6.82 -11.12
CA SER A 138 0.25 8.12 -11.82
C SER A 138 -0.86 8.24 -12.85
N ILE A 139 -1.39 7.12 -13.33
CA ILE A 139 -2.43 7.08 -14.38
C ILE A 139 -3.83 6.84 -13.84
N VAL A 140 -4.00 6.56 -12.54
CA VAL A 140 -5.32 6.40 -11.94
C VAL A 140 -5.95 7.76 -11.64
N ALA A 141 -7.28 7.84 -11.79
CA ALA A 141 -8.01 9.10 -11.62
C ALA A 141 -8.02 9.58 -10.16
N ALA A 142 -8.11 8.64 -9.21
CA ALA A 142 -8.13 8.96 -7.78
C ALA A 142 -7.32 7.93 -6.96
N GLY A 143 -6.64 8.42 -5.90
CA GLY A 143 -5.95 7.57 -4.94
C GLY A 143 -6.90 6.96 -3.90
N LYS A 144 -6.40 5.96 -3.12
CA LYS A 144 -7.11 5.40 -1.97
C LYS A 144 -7.70 6.53 -1.09
N PRO A 145 -8.98 6.46 -0.69
CA PRO A 145 -9.89 5.32 -0.65
C PRO A 145 -10.74 5.09 -1.91
N ALA A 146 -10.40 5.70 -3.06
CA ALA A 146 -11.00 5.34 -4.35
C ALA A 146 -10.46 3.97 -4.81
N PRO A 147 -11.25 3.18 -5.58
CA PRO A 147 -10.89 1.81 -5.94
C PRO A 147 -9.86 1.70 -7.06
N ASP A 148 -9.53 2.80 -7.69
CA ASP A 148 -8.87 2.90 -9.01
C ASP A 148 -7.58 2.09 -9.09
N ILE A 149 -6.72 2.17 -8.06
CA ILE A 149 -5.44 1.45 -8.06
C ILE A 149 -5.62 -0.08 -7.99
N PHE A 150 -6.65 -0.57 -7.28
CA PHE A 150 -6.95 -2.00 -7.22
C PHE A 150 -7.62 -2.50 -8.49
N ILE A 151 -8.45 -1.67 -9.14
CA ILE A 151 -9.00 -1.96 -10.47
C ILE A 151 -7.86 -2.05 -11.48
N ALA A 152 -6.98 -1.04 -11.54
CA ALA A 152 -5.82 -1.03 -12.43
C ALA A 152 -4.88 -2.22 -12.19
N ALA A 153 -4.67 -2.62 -10.94
CA ALA A 153 -3.84 -3.77 -10.60
C ALA A 153 -4.44 -5.11 -11.08
N ALA A 154 -5.76 -5.26 -11.00
CA ALA A 154 -6.45 -6.45 -11.53
C ALA A 154 -6.40 -6.47 -13.06
N GLU A 155 -6.66 -5.34 -13.72
CA GLU A 155 -6.60 -5.22 -15.17
C GLU A 155 -5.19 -5.50 -15.73
N ALA A 156 -4.14 -5.06 -15.03
CA ALA A 156 -2.76 -5.28 -15.43
C ALA A 156 -2.36 -6.77 -15.48
N ILE A 157 -3.07 -7.63 -14.76
CA ILE A 157 -2.91 -9.11 -14.82
C ILE A 157 -4.03 -9.79 -15.63
N ASN A 158 -4.82 -9.02 -16.39
CA ASN A 158 -5.95 -9.48 -17.20
C ASN A 158 -7.03 -10.21 -16.38
N LEU A 159 -7.37 -9.67 -15.22
CA LEU A 159 -8.44 -10.16 -14.35
C LEU A 159 -9.44 -9.04 -14.02
N LYS A 160 -10.63 -9.42 -13.55
CA LYS A 160 -11.58 -8.50 -12.93
C LYS A 160 -11.30 -8.44 -11.42
N PRO A 161 -11.57 -7.31 -10.73
CA PRO A 161 -11.41 -7.24 -9.28
C PRO A 161 -12.13 -8.35 -8.52
N GLN A 162 -13.33 -8.76 -8.97
CA GLN A 162 -14.12 -9.85 -8.37
C GLN A 162 -13.41 -11.22 -8.40
N ASP A 163 -12.50 -11.42 -9.34
CA ASP A 163 -11.67 -12.62 -9.42
C ASP A 163 -10.46 -12.57 -8.48
N CYS A 164 -10.28 -11.45 -7.76
CA CYS A 164 -9.08 -11.15 -6.99
C CYS A 164 -9.36 -10.97 -5.49
N VAL A 165 -8.28 -11.08 -4.74
CA VAL A 165 -8.18 -10.71 -3.33
C VAL A 165 -7.24 -9.52 -3.23
N GLY A 166 -7.59 -8.49 -2.46
CA GLY A 166 -6.68 -7.39 -2.11
C GLY A 166 -6.16 -7.56 -0.67
N ILE A 167 -4.85 -7.37 -0.46
CA ILE A 167 -4.22 -7.43 0.87
C ILE A 167 -3.73 -6.04 1.25
N GLU A 168 -4.09 -5.57 2.47
CA GLU A 168 -3.93 -4.17 2.86
C GLU A 168 -3.84 -4.01 4.39
N ASP A 169 -3.17 -2.95 4.86
CA ASP A 169 -3.00 -2.64 6.27
C ASP A 169 -3.56 -1.28 6.70
N SER A 170 -4.22 -0.56 5.78
CA SER A 170 -4.79 0.77 6.01
C SER A 170 -6.31 0.81 5.82
N ILE A 171 -6.97 1.72 6.56
CA ILE A 171 -8.42 1.96 6.42
C ILE A 171 -8.77 2.42 4.99
N ALA A 172 -7.95 3.31 4.42
CA ALA A 172 -8.16 3.83 3.08
C ALA A 172 -8.05 2.73 2.03
N GLY A 173 -7.07 1.81 2.18
CA GLY A 173 -6.89 0.72 1.26
C GLY A 173 -7.98 -0.36 1.38
N ILE A 174 -8.40 -0.74 2.59
CA ILE A 174 -9.55 -1.66 2.77
C ILE A 174 -10.80 -1.08 2.13
N THR A 175 -11.05 0.21 2.30
CA THR A 175 -12.17 0.90 1.65
C THR A 175 -12.05 0.83 0.12
N ALA A 176 -10.85 1.04 -0.43
CA ALA A 176 -10.59 0.97 -1.86
C ALA A 176 -10.81 -0.44 -2.42
N ILE A 177 -10.32 -1.48 -1.73
CA ILE A 177 -10.54 -2.88 -2.13
C ILE A 177 -12.04 -3.20 -2.14
N ASN A 178 -12.77 -2.87 -1.07
CA ASN A 178 -14.21 -3.13 -0.99
C ASN A 178 -14.97 -2.44 -2.13
N LYS A 179 -14.61 -1.20 -2.47
CA LYS A 179 -15.23 -0.46 -3.58
C LYS A 179 -14.85 -1.04 -4.96
N SER A 180 -13.70 -1.68 -5.11
CA SER A 180 -13.31 -2.32 -6.37
C SER A 180 -14.10 -3.60 -6.66
N GLY A 181 -14.68 -4.21 -5.64
CA GLY A 181 -15.36 -5.50 -5.73
C GLY A 181 -14.47 -6.73 -5.49
N ALA A 182 -13.18 -6.53 -5.16
CA ALA A 182 -12.30 -7.61 -4.71
C ALA A 182 -12.60 -7.98 -3.24
N LEU A 183 -12.25 -9.21 -2.84
CA LEU A 183 -12.28 -9.61 -1.42
C LEU A 183 -11.18 -8.87 -0.66
N SER A 184 -11.52 -8.12 0.38
CA SER A 184 -10.53 -7.45 1.22
C SER A 184 -9.99 -8.36 2.33
N VAL A 185 -8.66 -8.46 2.38
CA VAL A 185 -7.89 -9.10 3.45
C VAL A 185 -7.11 -8.02 4.18
N GLY A 186 -7.47 -7.77 5.43
CA GLY A 186 -6.79 -6.81 6.30
C GLY A 186 -5.64 -7.46 7.06
N VAL A 187 -4.57 -6.70 7.27
CA VAL A 187 -3.45 -7.09 8.14
C VAL A 187 -3.26 -6.00 9.19
N GLY A 188 -3.59 -6.30 10.45
CA GLY A 188 -3.45 -5.34 11.54
C GLY A 188 -4.53 -5.40 12.60
N SER A 189 -4.85 -4.24 13.19
CA SER A 189 -5.82 -4.12 14.28
C SER A 189 -7.26 -4.28 13.81
N ILE A 190 -8.03 -5.11 14.50
CA ILE A 190 -9.48 -5.30 14.25
C ILE A 190 -10.28 -4.01 14.44
N THR A 191 -9.85 -3.14 15.34
CA THR A 191 -10.52 -1.85 15.59
C THR A 191 -10.35 -0.88 14.42
N ASP A 192 -9.19 -0.89 13.79
CA ASP A 192 -8.87 -0.01 12.67
C ASP A 192 -9.41 -0.59 11.34
N LEU A 193 -9.32 -1.90 11.13
CA LEU A 193 -9.66 -2.58 9.87
C LEU A 193 -10.98 -3.37 9.93
N LYS A 194 -11.95 -2.89 10.71
CA LYS A 194 -13.26 -3.56 10.94
C LYS A 194 -14.05 -3.85 9.66
N ASP A 195 -13.81 -3.11 8.57
CA ASP A 195 -14.50 -3.26 7.29
C ASP A 195 -13.82 -4.30 6.36
N ALA A 196 -12.67 -4.88 6.76
CA ALA A 196 -12.05 -5.99 6.06
C ALA A 196 -12.93 -7.24 6.12
N LYS A 197 -13.05 -7.98 5.00
CA LYS A 197 -13.85 -9.21 4.93
C LYS A 197 -13.14 -10.40 5.59
N LEU A 198 -11.81 -10.39 5.58
CA LEU A 198 -10.96 -11.32 6.33
C LEU A 198 -9.85 -10.49 6.99
N LEU A 199 -9.50 -10.83 8.24
CA LEU A 199 -8.51 -10.08 9.00
C LEU A 199 -7.47 -11.02 9.62
N PHE A 200 -6.21 -10.63 9.46
CA PHE A 200 -5.08 -11.25 10.14
C PHE A 200 -4.40 -10.23 11.05
N PRO A 201 -3.96 -10.60 12.26
CA PRO A 201 -3.36 -9.65 13.20
C PRO A 201 -1.97 -9.15 12.75
N LYS A 202 -1.30 -9.90 11.88
CA LYS A 202 0.04 -9.59 11.33
C LYS A 202 0.28 -10.41 10.07
N THR A 203 1.23 -9.98 9.23
CA THR A 203 1.58 -10.66 7.98
C THR A 203 2.03 -12.11 8.19
N ALA A 204 2.73 -12.41 9.29
CA ALA A 204 3.16 -13.77 9.64
C ALA A 204 1.99 -14.75 9.89
N ALA A 205 0.77 -14.25 10.04
CA ALA A 205 -0.43 -15.08 10.20
C ALA A 205 -1.18 -15.31 8.88
N LEU A 206 -0.79 -14.63 7.79
CA LEU A 206 -1.40 -14.81 6.47
C LEU A 206 -1.30 -16.28 6.05
N ASN A 207 -2.41 -16.84 5.61
CA ASN A 207 -2.51 -18.24 5.25
C ASN A 207 -3.30 -18.42 3.96
N TYR A 208 -2.70 -19.08 2.97
CA TYR A 208 -3.30 -19.29 1.65
C TYR A 208 -4.67 -19.97 1.73
N ASP A 209 -4.79 -21.09 2.47
CA ASP A 209 -6.02 -21.88 2.52
C ASP A 209 -7.18 -21.12 3.16
N GLN A 210 -6.88 -20.29 4.17
CA GLN A 210 -7.89 -19.43 4.79
C GLN A 210 -8.36 -18.33 3.84
N ILE A 211 -7.43 -17.73 3.09
CA ILE A 211 -7.75 -16.70 2.10
C ILE A 211 -8.57 -17.29 0.97
N GLU A 212 -8.19 -18.46 0.43
CA GLU A 212 -8.93 -19.16 -0.62
C GLU A 212 -10.35 -19.53 -0.15
N THR A 213 -10.48 -20.11 1.04
CA THR A 213 -11.79 -20.46 1.63
C THR A 213 -12.68 -19.23 1.81
N ALA A 214 -12.12 -18.10 2.23
CA ALA A 214 -12.86 -16.85 2.38
C ALA A 214 -13.31 -16.30 1.02
N TRP A 215 -12.46 -16.39 0.00
CA TRP A 215 -12.76 -15.94 -1.36
C TRP A 215 -13.86 -16.82 -2.01
N GLU A 216 -13.81 -18.12 -1.82
CA GLU A 216 -14.87 -19.03 -2.29
C GLU A 216 -16.24 -18.66 -1.69
N LYS A 217 -16.30 -18.45 -0.38
CA LYS A 217 -17.53 -18.03 0.33
C LYS A 217 -18.03 -16.65 -0.15
N PHE A 218 -17.11 -15.74 -0.42
CA PHE A 218 -17.44 -14.38 -0.89
C PHE A 218 -18.11 -14.42 -2.28
N ASN A 219 -17.70 -15.32 -3.17
CA ASN A 219 -18.23 -15.43 -4.52
C ASN A 219 -19.47 -16.33 -4.64
N LEU A 220 -19.87 -17.02 -3.56
CA LEU A 220 -21.11 -17.80 -3.52
C LEU A 220 -22.34 -16.97 -3.11
N ASN A 221 -22.15 -15.72 -2.62
CA ASN A 221 -23.19 -14.78 -2.22
C ASN A 221 -23.35 -13.64 -3.22
#